data_b6bed31f8a1e7b5c0ed0ba57feb06716
#
_entry.id   b6bed31f8a1e7b5c0ed0ba57feb06716
#
_cell.length_a   1.000
_cell.length_b   1.000
_cell.length_c   1.000
_cell.angle_alpha   90.00
_cell.angle_beta   90.00
_cell.angle_gamma   90.00
#
_symmetry.space_group_name_H-M   'P 1'
#
loop_
_entity.id
_entity.type
_entity.pdbx_description
1 polymer ?
#
loop_
_entity_poly.entity_id
_entity_poly.type
_entity_poly.pdbx_seq_one_letter_code
_entity_poly.pdbx_strand_id
1 'polypeptide(L)'
;LMRSSAASDVYKRQPEGTVVRTPLQKSVIYSSVHCSLWSELDELKGIGGVCGLEYIKLPQIQEGCRNGSIVNVGNSMNPDIERIIDLRPDAILLSPFENSGGYGRVGKLNIPIIECADYMETSALGRAEWMRLYGLLLGKEAQADSLFAGIEKEYLTLTQQVKSQNLKRPTVISEMKNSSAWYIPGGNSTMGRLYQDAGADYLS
;
A
#
# COMPACT_ATOMS: atom_id res chain seq x y z
N LEU A 1 22.13 10.00 47.53
CA LEU A 1 22.04 9.41 46.15
C LEU A 1 20.65 9.67 45.60
N MET A 2 20.49 10.80 44.93
CA MET A 2 19.32 11.01 44.08
C MET A 2 19.56 10.32 42.74
N ARG A 3 19.00 9.15 42.52
CA ARG A 3 18.97 8.52 41.21
C ARG A 3 17.81 9.07 40.39
N SER A 4 18.17 9.58 39.26
CA SER A 4 17.38 10.19 38.22
C SER A 4 16.07 9.46 37.95
N SER A 5 14.93 10.05 38.33
CA SER A 5 13.59 9.61 37.96
C SER A 5 13.23 9.89 36.50
N ALA A 6 14.06 10.65 35.78
CA ALA A 6 13.80 11.05 34.40
C ALA A 6 13.84 9.88 33.39
N ALA A 7 14.69 8.88 33.60
CA ALA A 7 14.73 7.70 32.72
C ALA A 7 13.51 6.76 32.92
N SER A 8 12.92 6.77 34.12
CA SER A 8 11.73 5.98 34.43
C SER A 8 10.44 6.58 33.85
N ASP A 9 10.39 7.90 33.64
CA ASP A 9 9.21 8.58 33.11
C ASP A 9 9.10 8.51 31.58
N VAL A 10 10.22 8.36 30.89
CA VAL A 10 10.23 8.15 29.41
C VAL A 10 9.63 6.78 29.07
N TYR A 11 9.87 5.77 29.88
CA TYR A 11 9.27 4.43 29.67
C TYR A 11 7.76 4.36 29.95
N LYS A 12 7.22 5.28 30.74
CA LYS A 12 5.79 5.32 31.09
C LYS A 12 4.90 6.01 30.05
N ARG A 13 5.47 6.60 29.00
CA ARG A 13 4.75 7.33 27.94
C ARG A 13 4.87 6.68 26.56
N GLN A 14 5.12 5.39 26.50
CA GLN A 14 4.99 4.71 25.21
C GLN A 14 3.50 4.67 24.83
N PRO A 15 3.13 5.09 23.62
CA PRO A 15 1.75 4.97 23.16
C PRO A 15 1.36 3.49 23.17
N GLU A 16 0.15 3.20 23.64
CA GLU A 16 -0.42 1.87 23.49
C GLU A 16 -0.58 1.58 22.00
N GLY A 17 -0.10 0.43 21.55
CA GLY A 17 -0.17 0.05 20.15
C GLY A 17 0.48 -1.31 19.86
N THR A 18 0.27 -1.79 18.67
CA THR A 18 0.92 -3.01 18.19
C THR A 18 2.35 -2.72 17.80
N VAL A 19 3.30 -3.44 18.40
CA VAL A 19 4.72 -3.31 18.05
C VAL A 19 5.02 -4.14 16.81
N VAL A 20 5.52 -3.49 15.78
CA VAL A 20 6.04 -4.13 14.56
C VAL A 20 7.56 -4.03 14.59
N ARG A 21 8.24 -5.15 14.43
CA ARG A 21 9.72 -5.19 14.33
C ARG A 21 10.13 -5.07 12.88
N THR A 22 11.02 -4.13 12.60
CA THR A 22 11.60 -3.93 11.26
C THR A 22 13.09 -4.26 11.25
N PRO A 23 13.67 -4.68 10.11
CA PRO A 23 12.97 -4.93 8.84
C PRO A 23 12.13 -6.21 8.87
N LEU A 24 10.98 -6.19 8.18
CA LEU A 24 10.14 -7.37 8.01
C LEU A 24 10.88 -8.44 7.19
N GLN A 25 10.88 -9.67 7.68
CA GLN A 25 11.56 -10.78 7.02
C GLN A 25 10.58 -11.72 6.31
N LYS A 26 9.34 -11.80 6.81
CA LYS A 26 8.33 -12.68 6.27
C LYS A 26 6.95 -12.06 6.46
N SER A 27 6.29 -11.67 5.39
CA SER A 27 5.00 -11.02 5.44
C SER A 27 3.96 -11.72 4.59
N VAL A 28 2.69 -11.55 4.96
CA VAL A 28 1.54 -11.91 4.13
C VAL A 28 0.95 -10.65 3.53
N ILE A 29 0.77 -10.62 2.20
CA ILE A 29 0.34 -9.43 1.47
C ILE A 29 -0.96 -9.70 0.73
N TYR A 30 -1.93 -8.79 0.87
CA TYR A 30 -3.29 -8.93 0.33
C TYR A 30 -3.53 -8.15 -0.97
N SER A 31 -2.55 -7.37 -1.44
CA SER A 31 -2.75 -6.49 -2.60
C SER A 31 -1.62 -6.60 -3.60
N SER A 32 -1.96 -6.59 -4.89
CA SER A 32 -0.98 -6.52 -5.98
C SER A 32 -0.15 -5.23 -5.94
N VAL A 33 -0.77 -4.11 -5.51
CA VAL A 33 -0.07 -2.82 -5.36
C VAL A 33 1.06 -2.94 -4.34
N HIS A 34 0.78 -3.53 -3.19
CA HIS A 34 1.77 -3.72 -2.14
C HIS A 34 2.90 -4.66 -2.61
N CYS A 35 2.58 -5.75 -3.32
CA CYS A 35 3.61 -6.61 -3.92
C CYS A 35 4.51 -5.84 -4.90
N SER A 36 3.93 -4.92 -5.70
CA SER A 36 4.71 -4.09 -6.63
C SER A 36 5.65 -3.15 -5.90
N LEU A 37 5.22 -2.51 -4.81
CA LEU A 37 6.07 -1.65 -3.98
C LEU A 37 7.26 -2.42 -3.36
N TRP A 38 7.03 -3.67 -2.92
CA TRP A 38 8.10 -4.55 -2.46
C TRP A 38 9.08 -4.89 -3.59
N SER A 39 8.58 -5.06 -4.81
CA SER A 39 9.42 -5.29 -5.99
C SER A 39 10.31 -4.09 -6.32
N GLU A 40 9.77 -2.87 -6.25
CA GLU A 40 10.53 -1.63 -6.47
C GLU A 40 11.64 -1.41 -5.43
N LEU A 41 11.50 -1.99 -4.25
CA LEU A 41 12.49 -1.95 -3.18
C LEU A 41 13.42 -3.16 -3.16
N ASP A 42 13.37 -4.06 -4.16
CA ASP A 42 14.17 -5.28 -4.29
C ASP A 42 14.03 -6.25 -3.09
N GLU A 43 12.86 -6.26 -2.43
CA GLU A 43 12.63 -7.04 -1.21
C GLU A 43 11.51 -8.10 -1.34
N LEU A 44 11.25 -8.59 -2.56
CA LEU A 44 10.27 -9.67 -2.81
C LEU A 44 10.54 -10.94 -1.97
N LYS A 45 11.79 -11.18 -1.56
CA LYS A 45 12.16 -12.31 -0.69
C LYS A 45 11.49 -12.28 0.68
N GLY A 46 11.08 -11.11 1.15
CA GLY A 46 10.34 -10.93 2.40
C GLY A 46 8.84 -11.24 2.29
N ILE A 47 8.34 -11.56 1.10
CA ILE A 47 6.96 -11.99 0.89
C ILE A 47 6.89 -13.51 1.12
N GLY A 48 6.39 -13.92 2.27
CA GLY A 48 6.20 -15.33 2.60
C GLY A 48 4.86 -15.88 2.12
N GLY A 49 3.84 -15.02 2.00
CA GLY A 49 2.52 -15.43 1.54
C GLY A 49 1.76 -14.30 0.84
N VAL A 50 0.84 -14.68 -0.03
CA VAL A 50 -0.03 -13.73 -0.72
C VAL A 50 -1.48 -14.20 -0.68
N CYS A 51 -2.38 -13.21 -0.57
CA CYS A 51 -3.81 -13.40 -0.65
C CYS A 51 -4.35 -12.83 -1.97
N GLY A 52 -5.26 -13.55 -2.64
CA GLY A 52 -5.80 -13.10 -3.93
C GLY A 52 -4.81 -13.22 -5.08
N LEU A 53 -4.09 -14.35 -5.18
CA LEU A 53 -3.06 -14.61 -6.19
C LEU A 53 -3.57 -14.37 -7.62
N GLU A 54 -4.85 -14.57 -7.89
CA GLU A 54 -5.48 -14.34 -9.18
C GLU A 54 -5.37 -12.89 -9.68
N TYR A 55 -5.23 -11.94 -8.76
CA TYR A 55 -5.08 -10.50 -9.06
C TYR A 55 -3.62 -10.06 -9.11
N ILE A 56 -2.68 -10.87 -8.63
CA ILE A 56 -1.26 -10.53 -8.56
C ILE A 56 -0.57 -11.06 -9.82
N LYS A 57 -0.23 -10.18 -10.75
CA LYS A 57 0.35 -10.56 -12.06
C LYS A 57 1.88 -10.50 -12.11
N LEU A 58 2.54 -10.20 -10.98
CA LEU A 58 4.00 -10.21 -10.89
C LEU A 58 4.56 -11.62 -11.14
N PRO A 59 5.41 -11.82 -12.18
CA PRO A 59 5.92 -13.15 -12.53
C PRO A 59 6.64 -13.85 -11.38
N GLN A 60 7.40 -13.09 -10.60
CA GLN A 60 8.17 -13.62 -9.45
C GLN A 60 7.24 -14.18 -8.35
N ILE A 61 6.12 -13.51 -8.08
CA ILE A 61 5.12 -13.97 -7.12
C ILE A 61 4.40 -15.22 -7.65
N GLN A 62 4.02 -15.20 -8.92
CA GLN A 62 3.38 -16.36 -9.57
C GLN A 62 4.30 -17.59 -9.53
N GLU A 63 5.58 -17.41 -9.85
CA GLU A 63 6.58 -18.47 -9.79
C GLU A 63 6.84 -18.94 -8.36
N GLY A 64 6.95 -17.99 -7.40
CA GLY A 64 7.11 -18.30 -5.98
C GLY A 64 5.96 -19.16 -5.44
N CYS A 65 4.73 -18.86 -5.84
CA CYS A 65 3.57 -19.69 -5.47
C CYS A 65 3.58 -21.05 -6.15
N ARG A 66 4.08 -21.14 -7.39
CA ARG A 66 4.14 -22.40 -8.14
C ARG A 66 5.19 -23.36 -7.58
N ASN A 67 6.35 -22.84 -7.19
CA ASN A 67 7.46 -23.64 -6.63
C ASN A 67 7.38 -23.80 -5.12
N GLY A 68 6.40 -23.17 -4.45
CA GLY A 68 6.17 -23.30 -3.02
C GLY A 68 7.02 -22.37 -2.13
N SER A 69 7.84 -21.48 -2.69
CA SER A 69 8.60 -20.49 -1.91
C SER A 69 7.72 -19.36 -1.35
N ILE A 70 6.57 -19.11 -1.96
CA ILE A 70 5.54 -18.18 -1.49
C ILE A 70 4.23 -18.97 -1.30
N VAL A 71 3.58 -18.79 -0.16
CA VAL A 71 2.34 -19.51 0.15
C VAL A 71 1.13 -18.73 -0.37
N ASN A 72 0.29 -19.37 -1.19
CA ASN A 72 -1.02 -18.82 -1.48
C ASN A 72 -1.95 -19.07 -0.29
N VAL A 73 -2.36 -18.01 0.40
CA VAL A 73 -3.23 -18.06 1.59
C VAL A 73 -4.71 -17.82 1.27
N GLY A 74 -5.13 -18.07 0.03
CA GLY A 74 -6.52 -17.97 -0.39
C GLY A 74 -6.90 -16.58 -0.91
N ASN A 75 -8.12 -16.16 -0.66
CA ASN A 75 -8.63 -14.85 -1.06
C ASN A 75 -9.08 -14.02 0.16
N SER A 76 -9.26 -12.71 -0.03
CA SER A 76 -9.57 -11.78 1.06
C SER A 76 -10.87 -12.06 1.79
N MET A 77 -11.86 -12.67 1.11
CA MET A 77 -13.15 -13.03 1.71
C MET A 77 -13.07 -14.30 2.54
N ASN A 78 -12.18 -15.21 2.18
CA ASN A 78 -11.98 -16.48 2.87
C ASN A 78 -10.49 -16.86 2.89
N PRO A 79 -9.68 -16.18 3.73
CA PRO A 79 -8.26 -16.49 3.86
C PRO A 79 -8.05 -17.83 4.58
N ASP A 80 -7.03 -18.56 4.15
CA ASP A 80 -6.61 -19.81 4.77
C ASP A 80 -5.83 -19.52 6.05
N ILE A 81 -6.53 -19.53 7.16
CA ILE A 81 -5.99 -19.19 8.48
C ILE A 81 -4.91 -20.16 8.92
N GLU A 82 -5.04 -21.44 8.60
CA GLU A 82 -4.07 -22.46 8.97
C GLU A 82 -2.74 -22.23 8.29
N ARG A 83 -2.76 -21.95 6.98
CA ARG A 83 -1.55 -21.58 6.24
C ARG A 83 -0.89 -20.30 6.75
N ILE A 84 -1.68 -19.30 7.15
CA ILE A 84 -1.14 -18.07 7.74
C ILE A 84 -0.44 -18.38 9.07
N ILE A 85 -1.04 -19.22 9.93
CA ILE A 85 -0.45 -19.62 11.21
C ILE A 85 0.85 -20.41 10.98
N ASP A 86 0.84 -21.38 10.08
CA ASP A 86 2.03 -22.21 9.79
C ASP A 86 3.18 -21.37 9.21
N LEU A 87 2.85 -20.35 8.43
CA LEU A 87 3.83 -19.44 7.84
C LEU A 87 4.55 -18.60 8.91
N ARG A 88 3.91 -18.30 10.04
CA ARG A 88 4.42 -17.45 11.13
C ARG A 88 4.97 -16.13 10.60
N PRO A 89 4.16 -15.29 9.95
CA PRO A 89 4.65 -14.03 9.41
C PRO A 89 4.91 -13.01 10.51
N ASP A 90 5.80 -12.06 10.23
CA ASP A 90 6.10 -10.92 11.11
C ASP A 90 4.94 -9.91 11.11
N ALA A 91 4.26 -9.80 9.98
CA ALA A 91 3.11 -8.93 9.81
C ALA A 91 2.21 -9.40 8.64
N ILE A 92 0.98 -8.93 8.68
CA ILE A 92 0.00 -9.05 7.59
C ILE A 92 -0.29 -7.63 7.08
N LEU A 93 -0.04 -7.39 5.78
CA LEU A 93 -0.33 -6.12 5.12
C LEU A 93 -1.62 -6.25 4.32
N LEU A 94 -2.60 -5.44 4.65
CA LEU A 94 -3.90 -5.46 3.98
C LEU A 94 -4.51 -4.07 3.91
N SER A 95 -5.45 -3.88 3.00
CA SER A 95 -6.22 -2.65 2.92
C SER A 95 -7.41 -2.70 3.87
N PRO A 96 -7.68 -1.63 4.63
CA PRO A 96 -8.86 -1.57 5.47
C PRO A 96 -10.14 -1.59 4.64
N PHE A 97 -11.17 -2.28 5.09
CA PHE A 97 -12.49 -2.28 4.49
C PHE A 97 -13.43 -1.42 5.34
N GLU A 98 -14.06 -0.43 4.73
CA GLU A 98 -14.94 0.54 5.43
C GLU A 98 -16.06 -0.10 6.25
N ASN A 99 -16.52 -1.30 5.89
CA ASN A 99 -17.69 -1.95 6.51
C ASN A 99 -17.38 -3.31 7.17
N SER A 100 -16.11 -3.67 7.37
CA SER A 100 -15.78 -5.03 7.81
C SER A 100 -15.93 -5.28 9.30
N GLY A 101 -16.12 -4.26 10.12
CA GLY A 101 -16.22 -4.41 11.58
C GLY A 101 -14.99 -5.08 12.21
N GLY A 102 -13.85 -5.10 11.53
CA GLY A 102 -12.62 -5.78 11.91
C GLY A 102 -12.17 -6.82 10.85
N TYR A 103 -11.02 -7.44 11.08
CA TYR A 103 -10.41 -8.39 10.13
C TYR A 103 -10.87 -9.84 10.33
N GLY A 104 -12.04 -10.03 10.93
CA GLY A 104 -12.64 -11.35 11.13
C GLY A 104 -11.70 -12.32 11.87
N ARG A 105 -11.46 -13.49 11.26
CA ARG A 105 -10.58 -14.52 11.84
C ARG A 105 -9.11 -14.11 11.84
N VAL A 106 -8.67 -13.31 10.85
CA VAL A 106 -7.28 -12.82 10.75
C VAL A 106 -6.93 -11.91 11.93
N GLY A 107 -7.85 -11.04 12.33
CA GLY A 107 -7.64 -10.14 13.49
C GLY A 107 -7.46 -10.86 14.83
N LYS A 108 -7.77 -12.16 14.89
CA LYS A 108 -7.64 -12.99 16.11
C LYS A 108 -6.31 -13.75 16.19
N LEU A 109 -5.45 -13.62 15.17
CA LEU A 109 -4.22 -14.43 15.07
C LEU A 109 -3.07 -13.92 15.95
N ASN A 110 -3.23 -12.78 16.61
CA ASN A 110 -2.15 -12.12 17.36
C ASN A 110 -0.89 -11.87 16.53
N ILE A 111 -1.07 -11.67 15.22
CA ILE A 111 -0.05 -11.26 14.26
C ILE A 111 -0.27 -9.77 13.98
N PRO A 112 0.77 -8.93 13.98
CA PRO A 112 0.63 -7.52 13.64
C PRO A 112 -0.05 -7.33 12.29
N ILE A 113 -1.10 -6.51 12.26
CA ILE A 113 -1.77 -6.10 11.02
C ILE A 113 -1.35 -4.68 10.71
N ILE A 114 -0.87 -4.46 9.50
CA ILE A 114 -0.52 -3.16 8.96
C ILE A 114 -1.58 -2.77 7.95
N GLU A 115 -2.36 -1.76 8.30
CA GLU A 115 -3.40 -1.22 7.43
C GLU A 115 -2.78 -0.30 6.38
N CYS A 116 -2.85 -0.70 5.12
CA CYS A 116 -2.33 0.05 3.99
C CYS A 116 -3.52 0.72 3.27
N ALA A 117 -3.74 2.00 3.57
CA ALA A 117 -4.87 2.78 3.08
C ALA A 117 -4.49 3.69 1.89
N ASP A 118 -3.51 3.30 1.09
CA ASP A 118 -3.02 4.04 -0.08
C ASP A 118 -4.14 4.39 -1.08
N TYR A 119 -5.14 3.54 -1.20
CA TYR A 119 -6.29 3.76 -2.09
C TYR A 119 -7.20 4.91 -1.62
N MET A 120 -7.11 5.32 -0.35
CA MET A 120 -7.87 6.44 0.21
C MET A 120 -7.22 7.79 -0.05
N GLU A 121 -5.97 7.80 -0.53
CA GLU A 121 -5.29 9.03 -0.89
C GLU A 121 -6.01 9.78 -2.00
N THR A 122 -6.02 11.10 -1.89
CA THR A 122 -6.72 11.96 -2.83
C THR A 122 -5.81 12.58 -3.89
N SER A 123 -4.53 12.21 -3.92
CA SER A 123 -3.56 12.67 -4.92
C SER A 123 -2.64 11.55 -5.36
N ALA A 124 -2.12 11.65 -6.59
CA ALA A 124 -1.17 10.68 -7.14
C ALA A 124 0.14 10.66 -6.33
N LEU A 125 0.64 11.83 -5.91
CA LEU A 125 1.84 11.93 -5.07
C LEU A 125 1.60 11.36 -3.67
N GLY A 126 0.43 11.60 -3.04
CA GLY A 126 0.08 10.98 -1.77
C GLY A 126 0.12 9.46 -1.85
N ARG A 127 -0.43 8.86 -2.93
CA ARG A 127 -0.33 7.41 -3.14
C ARG A 127 1.12 6.95 -3.35
N ALA A 128 1.91 7.70 -4.11
CA ALA A 128 3.32 7.37 -4.33
C ALA A 128 4.15 7.47 -3.04
N GLU A 129 3.80 8.38 -2.14
CA GLU A 129 4.51 8.59 -0.87
C GLU A 129 4.42 7.38 0.08
N TRP A 130 3.42 6.52 -0.08
CA TRP A 130 3.33 5.24 0.65
C TRP A 130 4.58 4.38 0.47
N MET A 131 5.36 4.58 -0.60
CA MET A 131 6.67 3.96 -0.79
C MET A 131 7.59 4.13 0.44
N ARG A 132 7.51 5.27 1.12
CA ARG A 132 8.32 5.57 2.32
C ARG A 132 7.93 4.69 3.51
N LEU A 133 6.63 4.40 3.68
CA LEU A 133 6.20 3.44 4.69
C LEU A 133 6.80 2.07 4.43
N TYR A 134 6.78 1.61 3.18
CA TYR A 134 7.37 0.33 2.81
C TYR A 134 8.89 0.35 2.97
N GLY A 135 9.55 1.46 2.65
CA GLY A 135 10.97 1.66 2.94
C GLY A 135 11.29 1.44 4.42
N LEU A 136 10.52 2.06 5.32
CA LEU A 136 10.66 1.89 6.76
C LEU A 136 10.44 0.43 7.19
N LEU A 137 9.39 -0.21 6.69
CA LEU A 137 9.05 -1.59 7.03
C LEU A 137 10.13 -2.58 6.58
N LEU A 138 10.86 -2.26 5.51
CA LEU A 138 11.85 -3.13 4.88
C LEU A 138 13.31 -2.75 5.18
N GLY A 139 13.54 -1.66 5.94
CA GLY A 139 14.88 -1.12 6.19
C GLY A 139 15.53 -0.56 4.92
N LYS A 140 14.73 0.03 4.04
CA LYS A 140 15.11 0.60 2.74
C LYS A 140 14.72 2.08 2.61
N GLU A 141 14.75 2.81 3.71
CA GLU A 141 14.29 4.20 3.78
C GLU A 141 14.97 5.09 2.74
N ALA A 142 16.29 5.00 2.63
CA ALA A 142 17.05 5.81 1.68
C ALA A 142 16.70 5.51 0.21
N GLN A 143 16.46 4.23 -0.11
CA GLN A 143 16.03 3.82 -1.45
C GLN A 143 14.62 4.33 -1.74
N ALA A 144 13.69 4.16 -0.80
CA ALA A 144 12.32 4.63 -0.92
C ALA A 144 12.23 6.16 -1.07
N ASP A 145 13.00 6.91 -0.29
CA ASP A 145 13.09 8.37 -0.39
C ASP A 145 13.63 8.81 -1.76
N SER A 146 14.65 8.13 -2.27
CA SER A 146 15.21 8.43 -3.59
C SER A 146 14.22 8.16 -4.72
N LEU A 147 13.50 7.03 -4.66
CA LEU A 147 12.46 6.68 -5.64
C LEU A 147 11.31 7.70 -5.59
N PHE A 148 10.81 8.02 -4.40
CA PHE A 148 9.75 9.01 -4.26
C PHE A 148 10.16 10.39 -4.75
N ALA A 149 11.36 10.87 -4.39
CA ALA A 149 11.86 12.16 -4.84
C ALA A 149 11.99 12.26 -6.38
N GLY A 150 12.37 11.14 -7.04
CA GLY A 150 12.36 11.03 -8.49
C GLY A 150 10.97 11.20 -9.08
N ILE A 151 10.00 10.45 -8.57
CA ILE A 151 8.59 10.50 -9.00
C ILE A 151 8.01 11.90 -8.78
N GLU A 152 8.22 12.47 -7.59
CA GLU A 152 7.73 13.81 -7.26
C GLU A 152 8.27 14.87 -8.21
N LYS A 153 9.58 14.87 -8.45
CA LYS A 153 10.23 15.80 -9.37
C LYS A 153 9.67 15.71 -10.79
N GLU A 154 9.52 14.51 -11.31
CA GLU A 154 8.98 14.30 -12.65
C GLU A 154 7.52 14.72 -12.74
N TYR A 155 6.70 14.33 -11.77
CA TYR A 155 5.29 14.69 -11.72
C TYR A 155 5.09 16.22 -11.68
N LEU A 156 5.80 16.92 -10.79
CA LEU A 156 5.72 18.37 -10.68
C LEU A 156 6.21 19.07 -11.95
N THR A 157 7.27 18.56 -12.58
CA THR A 157 7.80 19.08 -13.86
C THR A 157 6.76 18.97 -14.96
N LEU A 158 6.14 17.79 -15.13
CA LEU A 158 5.11 17.57 -16.14
C LEU A 158 3.87 18.44 -15.89
N THR A 159 3.41 18.50 -14.66
CA THR A 159 2.26 19.34 -14.28
C THR A 159 2.53 20.83 -14.58
N GLN A 160 3.75 21.31 -14.32
CA GLN A 160 4.12 22.68 -14.62
C GLN A 160 4.25 22.93 -16.12
N GLN A 161 4.77 21.98 -16.91
CA GLN A 161 4.79 22.09 -18.36
C GLN A 161 3.38 22.22 -18.94
N VAL A 162 2.46 21.38 -18.49
CA VAL A 162 1.04 21.45 -18.91
C VAL A 162 0.43 22.82 -18.60
N LYS A 163 0.67 23.34 -17.39
CA LYS A 163 0.15 24.66 -16.99
C LYS A 163 0.75 25.81 -17.81
N SER A 164 2.02 25.72 -18.18
CA SER A 164 2.72 26.79 -18.92
C SER A 164 2.35 26.85 -20.40
N GLN A 165 1.93 25.76 -21.01
CA GLN A 165 1.65 25.69 -22.45
C GLN A 165 0.36 26.38 -22.89
N ASN A 166 -0.48 26.80 -21.96
CA ASN A 166 -1.77 27.48 -22.21
C ASN A 166 -2.63 26.84 -23.33
N LEU A 167 -2.61 25.49 -23.37
CA LEU A 167 -3.33 24.70 -24.35
C LEU A 167 -4.84 24.70 -24.02
N LYS A 168 -5.67 24.52 -25.07
CA LYS A 168 -7.09 24.26 -24.86
C LYS A 168 -7.24 22.95 -24.08
N ARG A 169 -7.89 23.02 -22.93
CA ARG A 169 -8.14 21.84 -22.08
C ARG A 169 -9.17 20.93 -22.76
N PRO A 170 -8.83 19.65 -23.00
CA PRO A 170 -9.82 18.70 -23.48
C PRO A 170 -10.81 18.38 -22.35
N THR A 171 -12.07 18.29 -22.68
CA THR A 171 -13.09 17.75 -21.77
C THR A 171 -12.94 16.24 -21.72
N VAL A 172 -12.79 15.68 -20.52
CA VAL A 172 -12.59 14.25 -20.29
C VAL A 172 -13.67 13.70 -19.38
N ILE A 173 -14.23 12.57 -19.77
CA ILE A 173 -15.05 11.71 -18.94
C ILE A 173 -14.43 10.32 -19.00
N SER A 174 -14.31 9.66 -17.86
CA SER A 174 -13.64 8.35 -17.78
C SER A 174 -14.62 7.23 -17.51
N GLU A 175 -14.11 6.02 -17.62
CA GLU A 175 -14.79 4.75 -17.40
C GLU A 175 -15.84 4.41 -18.44
N MET A 176 -16.39 3.22 -18.31
CA MET A 176 -17.48 2.74 -19.17
C MET A 176 -18.68 2.39 -18.33
N LYS A 177 -19.85 2.49 -18.94
CA LYS A 177 -21.07 2.01 -18.34
C LYS A 177 -20.99 0.49 -18.15
N ASN A 178 -21.18 0.06 -16.91
CA ASN A 178 -21.25 -1.35 -16.57
C ASN A 178 -22.69 -1.69 -16.14
N SER A 179 -23.37 -2.56 -16.91
CA SER A 179 -24.78 -2.90 -16.69
C SER A 179 -25.69 -1.67 -16.74
N SER A 180 -26.42 -1.39 -15.67
CA SER A 180 -27.35 -0.25 -15.57
C SER A 180 -26.72 1.02 -15.03
N ALA A 181 -25.48 0.98 -14.52
CA ALA A 181 -24.82 2.11 -13.86
C ALA A 181 -23.51 2.48 -14.56
N TRP A 182 -23.18 3.77 -14.48
CA TRP A 182 -21.90 4.31 -14.90
C TRP A 182 -21.19 4.88 -13.68
N TYR A 183 -20.15 4.21 -13.21
CA TYR A 183 -19.37 4.62 -12.08
C TYR A 183 -18.17 5.43 -12.59
N ILE A 184 -18.12 6.70 -12.26
CA ILE A 184 -17.00 7.59 -12.59
C ILE A 184 -16.32 8.08 -11.32
N PRO A 185 -14.98 8.24 -11.33
CA PRO A 185 -14.28 8.84 -10.20
C PRO A 185 -14.78 10.26 -9.94
N GLY A 186 -14.97 10.63 -8.69
CA GLY A 186 -15.30 12.02 -8.33
C GLY A 186 -14.15 12.98 -8.68
N GLY A 187 -14.46 14.25 -8.99
CA GLY A 187 -13.47 15.25 -9.36
C GLY A 187 -12.38 15.49 -8.30
N ASN A 188 -12.67 15.25 -7.03
CA ASN A 188 -11.73 15.35 -5.93
C ASN A 188 -11.03 14.01 -5.58
N SER A 189 -11.30 12.93 -6.32
CA SER A 189 -10.59 11.67 -6.18
C SER A 189 -9.17 11.76 -6.75
N THR A 190 -8.33 10.78 -6.43
CA THR A 190 -6.98 10.65 -7.02
C THR A 190 -7.02 10.71 -8.54
N MET A 191 -7.94 9.97 -9.17
CA MET A 191 -8.07 9.96 -10.63
C MET A 191 -8.59 11.28 -11.18
N GLY A 192 -9.62 11.88 -10.56
CA GLY A 192 -10.13 13.18 -10.97
C GLY A 192 -9.06 14.27 -10.93
N ARG A 193 -8.25 14.30 -9.85
CA ARG A 193 -7.13 15.23 -9.73
C ARG A 193 -6.02 14.94 -10.74
N LEU A 194 -5.73 13.66 -11.01
CA LEU A 194 -4.73 13.28 -12.00
C LEU A 194 -5.10 13.80 -13.40
N TYR A 195 -6.37 13.67 -13.80
CA TYR A 195 -6.84 14.25 -15.06
C TYR A 195 -6.70 15.77 -15.11
N GLN A 196 -7.04 16.46 -14.02
CA GLN A 196 -6.88 17.92 -13.91
C GLN A 196 -5.40 18.34 -13.97
N ASP A 197 -4.52 17.63 -13.30
CA ASP A 197 -3.07 17.89 -13.33
C ASP A 197 -2.47 17.62 -14.70
N ALA A 198 -3.03 16.67 -15.45
CA ALA A 198 -2.71 16.43 -16.86
C ALA A 198 -3.33 17.48 -17.82
N GLY A 199 -4.01 18.50 -17.31
CA GLY A 199 -4.57 19.60 -18.10
C GLY A 199 -5.96 19.33 -18.67
N ALA A 200 -6.66 18.30 -18.21
CA ALA A 200 -8.03 18.03 -18.63
C ALA A 200 -9.06 18.89 -17.88
N ASP A 201 -10.20 19.15 -18.54
CA ASP A 201 -11.45 19.58 -17.91
C ASP A 201 -12.28 18.31 -17.64
N TYR A 202 -12.16 17.81 -16.40
CA TYR A 202 -12.75 16.52 -16.02
C TYR A 202 -14.19 16.71 -15.54
N LEU A 203 -15.12 16.05 -16.23
CA LEU A 203 -16.53 16.02 -15.87
C LEU A 203 -16.81 14.88 -14.88
N SER A 204 -17.24 15.22 -13.67
CA SER A 204 -17.60 14.26 -12.61
C SER A 204 -18.91 14.63 -11.96
#